data_f7fd936450ef670b2ac1f33467894171
#
_entry.id   f7fd936450ef670b2ac1f33467894171
#
_cell.length_a   1.000
_cell.length_b   1.000
_cell.length_c   1.000
_cell.angle_alpha   90.00
_cell.angle_beta   90.00
_cell.angle_gamma   90.00
#
_symmetry.space_group_name_H-M   'P 1'
#
loop_
_entity.id
_entity.type
_entity.pdbx_description
1 polymer ?
#
loop_
_entity_poly.entity_id
_entity_poly.type
_entity_poly.pdbx_seq_one_letter_code
_entity_poly.pdbx_strand_id
1 'polypeptide(L)'
;MKWVLEEFCNAFFEVPQVKMRFRASHFPFTEPSMEVDIGYAKVGDEIRIGEGDEWLEILGCGMVHPNVLRNVGLDPERYQGLAFGMGIDRIAMLKYGMPDLRAFFAGDLRWLKHYGFPPLAVPTLAGGLSA
;
A
#
# COMPACT_ATOMS: atom_id res chain seq x y z
N MET A 1 -11.83 4.13 8.50
CA MET A 1 -10.90 4.12 7.36
C MET A 1 -9.44 4.29 7.81
N LYS A 2 -9.02 5.42 8.37
CA LYS A 2 -7.62 5.65 8.78
C LYS A 2 -7.05 4.51 9.61
N TRP A 3 -7.72 4.15 10.70
CA TRP A 3 -7.32 3.04 11.56
C TRP A 3 -7.08 1.72 10.80
N VAL A 4 -7.96 1.35 9.86
CA VAL A 4 -7.80 0.12 9.05
C VAL A 4 -6.52 0.17 8.21
N LEU A 5 -6.20 1.34 7.63
CA LEU A 5 -5.00 1.52 6.82
C LEU A 5 -3.72 1.53 7.67
N GLU A 6 -3.78 2.13 8.85
CA GLU A 6 -2.67 2.11 9.82
C GLU A 6 -2.37 0.69 10.29
N GLU A 7 -3.40 -0.08 10.70
CA GLU A 7 -3.24 -1.48 11.11
C GLU A 7 -2.72 -2.37 9.96
N PHE A 8 -3.22 -2.16 8.74
CA PHE A 8 -2.69 -2.86 7.58
C PHE A 8 -1.20 -2.57 7.38
N CYS A 9 -0.79 -1.30 7.40
CA CYS A 9 0.61 -0.91 7.21
C CYS A 9 1.51 -1.44 8.33
N ASN A 10 1.06 -1.35 9.59
CA ASN A 10 1.81 -1.89 10.73
C ASN A 10 2.06 -3.40 10.56
N ALA A 11 1.01 -4.15 10.23
CA ALA A 11 1.10 -5.59 10.03
C ALA A 11 1.92 -5.96 8.78
N PHE A 12 1.70 -5.26 7.67
CA PHE A 12 2.39 -5.55 6.41
C PHE A 12 3.88 -5.27 6.47
N PHE A 13 4.28 -4.14 7.04
CA PHE A 13 5.69 -3.76 7.19
C PHE A 13 6.36 -4.33 8.44
N GLU A 14 5.58 -5.03 9.30
CA GLU A 14 6.09 -5.66 10.53
C GLU A 14 6.74 -4.66 11.49
N VAL A 15 6.16 -3.47 11.56
CA VAL A 15 6.60 -2.39 12.46
C VAL A 15 5.55 -2.08 13.52
N PRO A 16 5.96 -1.68 14.73
CA PRO A 16 4.99 -1.40 15.80
C PRO A 16 4.09 -0.21 15.50
N GLN A 17 4.59 0.76 14.74
CA GLN A 17 3.83 1.94 14.33
C GLN A 17 4.44 2.56 13.08
N VAL A 18 3.63 2.68 12.03
CA VAL A 18 3.99 3.39 10.80
C VAL A 18 3.69 4.88 10.94
N LYS A 19 4.66 5.71 10.59
CA LYS A 19 4.45 7.16 10.46
C LYS A 19 3.65 7.42 9.18
N MET A 20 2.38 7.82 9.29
CA MET A 20 1.48 8.05 8.16
C MET A 20 1.03 9.51 8.08
N ARG A 21 0.84 9.99 6.85
CA ARG A 21 0.30 11.31 6.55
C ARG A 21 -0.81 11.19 5.52
N PHE A 22 -1.95 11.82 5.83
CA PHE A 22 -3.11 11.87 4.95
C PHE A 22 -3.20 13.27 4.36
N ARG A 23 -3.09 13.38 3.04
CA ARG A 23 -3.18 14.64 2.30
C ARG A 23 -4.50 14.69 1.55
N ALA A 24 -5.17 15.86 1.54
CA ALA A 24 -6.34 16.05 0.71
C ALA A 24 -6.02 15.84 -0.77
N SER A 25 -6.89 15.13 -1.47
CA SER A 25 -6.79 14.84 -2.89
C SER A 25 -8.18 14.84 -3.54
N HIS A 26 -8.26 14.56 -4.83
CA HIS A 26 -9.52 14.48 -5.55
C HIS A 26 -9.58 13.20 -6.37
N PHE A 27 -10.63 12.40 -6.11
CA PHE A 27 -11.02 11.27 -6.94
C PHE A 27 -12.53 11.37 -7.27
N PRO A 28 -12.98 11.04 -8.50
CA PRO A 28 -14.38 11.24 -8.90
C PRO A 28 -15.38 10.33 -8.18
N PHE A 29 -14.90 9.30 -7.49
CA PHE A 29 -15.70 8.26 -6.83
C PHE A 29 -15.65 8.30 -5.31
N THR A 30 -14.90 9.24 -4.72
CA THR A 30 -14.80 9.45 -3.26
C THR A 30 -14.92 10.92 -2.89
N GLU A 31 -15.52 11.19 -1.71
CA GLU A 31 -15.63 12.52 -1.10
C GLU A 31 -15.83 12.37 0.42
N PRO A 32 -14.88 12.84 1.26
CA PRO A 32 -13.57 13.38 0.92
C PRO A 32 -12.60 12.30 0.36
N SER A 33 -11.66 12.77 -0.45
CA SER A 33 -10.57 11.96 -1.01
C SER A 33 -9.24 12.33 -0.39
N MET A 34 -8.38 11.36 -0.19
CA MET A 34 -7.05 11.55 0.40
C MET A 34 -6.02 10.66 -0.28
N GLU A 35 -4.82 11.17 -0.40
CA GLU A 35 -3.61 10.39 -0.64
C GLU A 35 -2.91 10.11 0.68
N VAL A 36 -2.29 8.95 0.77
CA VAL A 36 -1.62 8.50 1.99
C VAL A 36 -0.15 8.25 1.72
N ASP A 37 0.66 8.96 2.47
CA ASP A 37 2.11 8.81 2.47
C ASP A 37 2.56 8.09 3.74
N ILE A 38 3.62 7.29 3.61
CA ILE A 38 4.35 6.72 4.76
C ILE A 38 5.72 7.36 4.89
N GLY A 39 6.14 7.53 6.15
CA GLY A 39 7.49 7.98 6.48
C GLY A 39 8.50 6.86 6.30
N TYR A 40 9.65 7.17 5.72
CA TYR A 40 10.76 6.24 5.60
C TYR A 40 12.10 6.96 5.75
N ALA A 41 13.14 6.20 6.05
CA ALA A 41 14.52 6.62 5.98
C ALA A 41 15.29 5.73 5.01
N LYS A 42 16.24 6.31 4.30
CA LYS A 42 17.20 5.57 3.49
C LYS A 42 18.55 5.55 4.21
N VAL A 43 18.99 4.37 4.62
CA VAL A 43 20.26 4.16 5.32
C VAL A 43 21.16 3.31 4.42
N GLY A 44 22.04 3.96 3.64
CA GLY A 44 22.77 3.29 2.56
C GLY A 44 21.81 2.80 1.48
N ASP A 45 21.79 1.50 1.25
CA ASP A 45 20.87 0.84 0.29
C ASP A 45 19.60 0.27 0.97
N GLU A 46 19.49 0.41 2.30
CA GLU A 46 18.36 -0.11 3.08
C GLU A 46 17.25 0.96 3.23
N ILE A 47 16.00 0.53 3.05
CA ILE A 47 14.81 1.36 3.30
C ILE A 47 14.22 0.94 4.65
N ARG A 48 14.10 1.90 5.58
CA ARG A 48 13.49 1.69 6.90
C ARG A 48 12.17 2.43 6.97
N ILE A 49 11.10 1.67 7.09
CA ILE A 49 9.73 2.19 7.19
C ILE A 49 9.45 2.66 8.62
N GLY A 50 8.77 3.81 8.75
CA GLY A 50 8.41 4.40 10.05
C GLY A 50 9.49 5.30 10.65
N GLU A 51 10.68 5.30 10.08
CA GLU A 51 11.79 6.16 10.49
C GLU A 51 12.00 7.31 9.51
N GLY A 52 12.71 8.35 9.95
CA GLY A 52 13.14 9.48 9.10
C GLY A 52 12.04 10.47 8.74
N ASP A 53 12.40 11.40 7.84
CA ASP A 53 11.56 12.53 7.45
C ASP A 53 11.20 12.52 5.95
N GLU A 54 11.60 11.50 5.22
CA GLU A 54 11.18 11.30 3.84
C GLU A 54 9.78 10.69 3.78
N TRP A 55 9.03 11.02 2.72
CA TRP A 55 7.67 10.59 2.54
C TRP A 55 7.48 9.94 1.18
N LEU A 56 6.80 8.80 1.16
CA LEU A 56 6.42 8.13 -0.06
C LEU A 56 4.92 7.86 -0.08
N GLU A 57 4.26 8.30 -1.14
CA GLU A 57 2.86 7.96 -1.39
C GLU A 57 2.72 6.47 -1.69
N ILE A 58 1.80 5.80 -0.99
CA ILE A 58 1.55 4.37 -1.13
C ILE A 58 0.14 4.04 -1.63
N LEU A 59 -0.85 4.88 -1.35
CA LEU A 59 -2.24 4.62 -1.70
C LEU A 59 -3.09 5.89 -1.77
N GLY A 60 -4.21 5.78 -2.49
CA GLY A 60 -5.32 6.71 -2.43
C GLY A 60 -6.48 6.10 -1.63
N CYS A 61 -7.23 6.92 -0.92
CA CYS A 61 -8.40 6.48 -0.17
C CYS A 61 -9.46 7.59 -0.04
N GLY A 62 -10.66 7.21 0.39
CA GLY A 62 -11.73 8.18 0.64
C GLY A 62 -13.03 7.52 1.08
N MET A 63 -14.00 8.36 1.41
CA MET A 63 -15.38 7.92 1.59
C MET A 63 -16.05 7.80 0.21
N VAL A 64 -16.78 6.74 -0.01
CA VAL A 64 -17.47 6.49 -1.28
C VAL A 64 -18.46 7.62 -1.54
N HIS A 65 -18.38 8.22 -2.73
CA HIS A 65 -19.26 9.32 -3.12
C HIS A 65 -20.74 8.85 -3.11
N PRO A 66 -21.69 9.67 -2.61
CA PRO A 66 -23.11 9.28 -2.53
C PRO A 66 -23.71 8.84 -3.88
N ASN A 67 -23.26 9.41 -4.98
CA ASN A 67 -23.75 9.00 -6.31
C ASN A 67 -23.33 7.57 -6.67
N VAL A 68 -22.15 7.11 -6.20
CA VAL A 68 -21.73 5.72 -6.42
C VAL A 68 -22.64 4.77 -5.66
N LEU A 69 -23.01 5.10 -4.41
CA LEU A 69 -23.98 4.32 -3.64
C LEU A 69 -25.33 4.24 -4.32
N ARG A 70 -25.85 5.37 -4.81
CA ARG A 70 -27.14 5.39 -5.57
C ARG A 70 -27.08 4.53 -6.82
N ASN A 71 -25.96 4.57 -7.55
CA ASN A 71 -25.79 3.80 -8.79
C ASN A 71 -25.83 2.28 -8.58
N VAL A 72 -25.48 1.82 -7.37
CA VAL A 72 -25.56 0.41 -6.98
C VAL A 72 -26.83 0.06 -6.17
N GLY A 73 -27.79 1.00 -6.12
CA GLY A 73 -29.09 0.78 -5.44
C GLY A 73 -29.04 0.91 -3.91
N LEU A 74 -27.98 1.49 -3.34
CA LEU A 74 -27.88 1.74 -1.91
C LEU A 74 -28.29 3.18 -1.57
N ASP A 75 -29.03 3.32 -0.48
CA ASP A 75 -29.45 4.61 0.05
C ASP A 75 -28.29 5.28 0.82
N PRO A 76 -27.73 6.41 0.34
CA PRO A 76 -26.61 7.10 0.98
C PRO A 76 -26.95 7.74 2.33
N GLU A 77 -28.23 7.88 2.68
CA GLU A 77 -28.65 8.34 4.01
C GLU A 77 -28.57 7.22 5.07
N ARG A 78 -28.56 5.95 4.60
CA ARG A 78 -28.48 4.77 5.47
C ARG A 78 -27.12 4.10 5.46
N TYR A 79 -26.39 4.22 4.35
CA TYR A 79 -25.14 3.53 4.14
C TYR A 79 -24.02 4.51 3.83
N GLN A 80 -22.86 4.21 4.39
CA GLN A 80 -21.59 4.85 4.04
C GLN A 80 -20.61 3.78 3.59
N GLY A 81 -19.78 4.11 2.62
CA GLY A 81 -18.71 3.26 2.12
C GLY A 81 -17.35 3.92 2.31
N LEU A 82 -16.34 3.11 2.44
CA LEU A 82 -14.95 3.54 2.32
C LEU A 82 -14.29 2.80 1.15
N ALA A 83 -13.36 3.47 0.50
CA ALA A 83 -12.58 2.91 -0.60
C ALA A 83 -11.11 3.26 -0.43
N PHE A 84 -10.24 2.36 -0.82
CA PHE A 84 -8.81 2.60 -0.97
C PHE A 84 -8.26 1.79 -2.13
N GLY A 85 -7.20 2.32 -2.74
CA GLY A 85 -6.47 1.62 -3.80
C GLY A 85 -4.97 1.82 -3.61
N MET A 86 -4.21 0.74 -3.67
CA MET A 86 -2.76 0.78 -3.54
C MET A 86 -2.07 0.00 -4.66
N GLY A 87 -0.90 0.50 -5.10
CA GLY A 87 -0.07 -0.20 -6.07
C GLY A 87 0.71 -1.34 -5.41
N ILE A 88 0.42 -2.58 -5.79
CA ILE A 88 1.09 -3.78 -5.25
C ILE A 88 2.61 -3.70 -5.45
N ASP A 89 3.05 -3.25 -6.62
CA ASP A 89 4.48 -3.13 -6.93
C ASP A 89 5.19 -2.15 -5.99
N ARG A 90 4.53 -1.03 -5.65
CA ARG A 90 5.12 -0.02 -4.77
C ARG A 90 5.27 -0.51 -3.34
N ILE A 91 4.25 -1.17 -2.79
CA ILE A 91 4.34 -1.71 -1.43
C ILE A 91 5.30 -2.89 -1.35
N ALA A 92 5.38 -3.73 -2.40
CA ALA A 92 6.37 -4.81 -2.50
C ALA A 92 7.80 -4.25 -2.58
N MET A 93 8.03 -3.22 -3.40
CA MET A 93 9.32 -2.54 -3.49
C MET A 93 9.79 -2.07 -2.10
N LEU A 94 8.91 -1.46 -1.33
CA LEU A 94 9.23 -0.98 0.02
C LEU A 94 9.49 -2.13 0.99
N LYS A 95 8.66 -3.17 0.99
CA LYS A 95 8.80 -4.32 1.89
C LYS A 95 10.09 -5.08 1.67
N TYR A 96 10.50 -5.25 0.42
CA TYR A 96 11.69 -6.02 0.04
C TYR A 96 12.93 -5.17 -0.21
N GLY A 97 12.88 -3.87 0.07
CA GLY A 97 14.02 -2.97 -0.09
C GLY A 97 14.49 -2.80 -1.54
N MET A 98 13.58 -2.93 -2.52
CA MET A 98 13.91 -2.79 -3.93
C MET A 98 14.16 -1.34 -4.32
N PRO A 99 15.29 -1.01 -4.92
CA PRO A 99 15.64 0.38 -5.22
C PRO A 99 14.84 0.98 -6.38
N ASP A 100 14.30 0.14 -7.27
CA ASP A 100 13.65 0.60 -8.50
C ASP A 100 12.56 -0.38 -8.99
N LEU A 101 11.34 0.14 -9.20
CA LEU A 101 10.19 -0.61 -9.72
C LEU A 101 10.46 -1.25 -11.10
N ARG A 102 11.32 -0.64 -11.91
CA ARG A 102 11.64 -1.15 -13.25
C ARG A 102 12.25 -2.55 -13.21
N ALA A 103 12.90 -2.93 -12.11
CA ALA A 103 13.47 -4.25 -11.93
C ALA A 103 12.42 -5.37 -12.01
N PHE A 104 11.18 -5.13 -11.55
CA PHE A 104 10.09 -6.09 -11.62
C PHE A 104 9.69 -6.45 -13.06
N PHE A 105 9.91 -5.53 -14.00
CA PHE A 105 9.46 -5.65 -15.39
C PHE A 105 10.61 -5.91 -16.37
N ALA A 106 11.86 -5.82 -15.90
CA ALA A 106 13.04 -5.97 -16.77
C ALA A 106 13.28 -7.40 -17.27
N GLY A 107 12.69 -8.42 -16.61
CA GLY A 107 12.87 -9.82 -17.00
C GLY A 107 14.31 -10.34 -16.86
N ASP A 108 15.14 -9.70 -16.03
CA ASP A 108 16.53 -10.15 -15.81
C ASP A 108 16.53 -11.46 -15.02
N LEU A 109 17.02 -12.52 -15.64
CA LEU A 109 17.06 -13.86 -15.04
C LEU A 109 17.93 -13.92 -13.78
N ARG A 110 18.96 -13.07 -13.67
CA ARG A 110 19.81 -12.99 -12.47
C ARG A 110 19.03 -12.44 -11.30
N TRP A 111 18.21 -11.42 -11.55
CA TRP A 111 17.33 -10.81 -10.57
C TRP A 111 16.25 -11.80 -10.11
N LEU A 112 15.56 -12.46 -11.04
CA LEU A 112 14.55 -13.50 -10.75
C LEU A 112 15.13 -14.65 -9.93
N LYS A 113 16.34 -15.09 -10.26
CA LYS A 113 17.04 -16.15 -9.54
C LYS A 113 17.46 -15.72 -8.13
N HIS A 114 17.85 -14.46 -7.94
CA HIS A 114 18.27 -13.91 -6.65
C HIS A 114 17.10 -13.84 -5.67
N TYR A 115 15.94 -13.35 -6.10
CA TYR A 115 14.75 -13.24 -5.27
C TYR A 115 13.94 -14.54 -5.14
N GLY A 116 14.30 -15.58 -5.91
CA GLY A 116 13.85 -16.96 -5.68
C GLY A 116 12.34 -17.12 -5.68
N PHE A 117 11.63 -16.57 -6.67
CA PHE A 117 10.18 -16.70 -6.77
C PHE A 117 9.77 -18.00 -7.51
N PRO A 118 9.30 -19.06 -6.81
CA PRO A 118 8.66 -20.19 -7.47
C PRO A 118 7.23 -19.77 -7.90
N PRO A 119 6.88 -19.81 -9.20
CA PRO A 119 5.58 -19.34 -9.70
C PRO A 119 4.37 -20.04 -9.10
N LEU A 120 4.58 -21.19 -8.49
CA LEU A 120 3.54 -22.05 -7.89
C LEU A 120 3.58 -22.05 -6.36
N ALA A 121 4.47 -21.30 -5.72
CA ALA A 121 4.46 -21.12 -4.28
C ALA A 121 3.32 -20.19 -3.89
N VAL A 122 2.30 -20.75 -3.27
CA VAL A 122 1.20 -19.95 -2.69
C VAL A 122 1.66 -19.50 -1.31
N PRO A 123 1.77 -18.18 -1.03
CA PRO A 123 2.06 -17.67 0.30
C PRO A 123 1.00 -18.19 1.29
N THR A 124 1.43 -18.70 2.43
CA THR A 124 0.54 -19.12 3.51
C THR A 124 0.66 -18.15 4.69
N LEU A 125 -0.43 -17.97 5.44
CA LEU A 125 -0.41 -17.16 6.66
C LEU A 125 0.61 -17.67 7.70
N ALA A 126 0.92 -18.96 7.67
CA ALA A 126 1.88 -19.59 8.59
C ALA A 126 3.34 -19.55 8.08
N GLY A 127 3.54 -19.53 6.76
CA GLY A 127 4.87 -19.54 6.14
C GLY A 127 5.43 -18.16 5.80
N GLY A 128 4.60 -17.11 5.86
CA GLY A 128 4.98 -15.79 5.39
C GLY A 128 5.25 -15.77 3.88
N LEU A 129 5.90 -14.70 3.42
CA LEU A 129 6.33 -14.51 2.03
C LEU A 129 7.77 -14.99 1.79
N SER A 130 8.47 -15.39 2.85
CA SER A 130 9.82 -15.95 2.80
C SER A 130 9.73 -17.47 2.90
N ALA A 131 9.92 -18.15 1.78
CA ALA A 131 10.32 -19.56 1.75
C ALA A 131 11.83 -19.64 1.57
#